data_c713f1d05a07b887b5386cf0163e2acb
#
_entry.id   c713f1d05a07b887b5386cf0163e2acb
#
_cell.length_a   1.000
_cell.length_b   1.000
_cell.length_c   1.000
_cell.angle_alpha   90.00
_cell.angle_beta   90.00
_cell.angle_gamma   90.00
#
_symmetry.space_group_name_H-M   'P 1'
#
loop_
_entity.id
_entity.type
_entity.pdbx_description
1 polymer ?
#
loop_
_entity_poly.entity_id
_entity_poly.type
_entity_poly.pdbx_seq_one_letter_code
_entity_poly.pdbx_strand_id
1 'polypeptide(L)'
;MSVNDSVALLKKYDPEIGAVVEEELERQRGGLELIASENVVSEAVMLAMGSPLTNKYAEGYPGKRYYGGCYVVDKAELIAIERAKKLFGADHVNVQPHSGAQANMAVYFALLNVGDTVLGMSLACGGHLTHGSPVNMSGKNYNFIPYGVDDNGILDYDELERLTKEHHPKLIVAGASAYPRVIDFERIGKIAHENGALFMVDMAHIAGLVAAGLHPSPVPYADVVTTTTHKTLRGPRGGMIMCREEFAKAIDKAIFPGTQGGPLMHVIAAKAVSFGEALTPEFREYQRRIVDNAKTLADGLLDEGFNLVSGGTDNHLMLCDLRPFDITGKEFEHRLDDVLITVNKNAIPNDPQSPFITSGVRIGTPAVTSRGLDENDMKTLAHLIGLAAKDFDNSREHIREEVKKLCAAHPTDRKSVV
;
A
#
# COMPACT_ATOMS: atom_id res chain seq x y z
N MET A 1 15.00 22.97 -5.66
CA MET A 1 16.07 22.08 -6.19
C MET A 1 15.36 20.90 -6.79
N SER A 2 15.47 20.71 -8.09
CA SER A 2 14.82 19.58 -8.76
C SER A 2 15.47 18.25 -8.37
N VAL A 3 14.82 17.13 -8.69
CA VAL A 3 15.42 15.77 -8.49
C VAL A 3 16.75 15.66 -9.24
N ASN A 4 16.82 16.20 -10.46
CA ASN A 4 18.06 16.23 -11.25
C ASN A 4 19.19 17.03 -10.57
N ASP A 5 18.86 18.17 -9.96
CA ASP A 5 19.85 18.97 -9.21
C ASP A 5 20.36 18.21 -7.99
N SER A 6 19.46 17.46 -7.32
CA SER A 6 19.81 16.65 -6.14
C SER A 6 20.72 15.48 -6.53
N VAL A 7 20.44 14.79 -7.64
CA VAL A 7 21.28 13.71 -8.17
C VAL A 7 22.67 14.26 -8.57
N ALA A 8 22.72 15.38 -9.31
CA ALA A 8 23.98 15.99 -9.71
C ALA A 8 24.83 16.42 -8.50
N LEU A 9 24.19 16.94 -7.44
CA LEU A 9 24.86 17.30 -6.21
C LEU A 9 25.39 16.06 -5.47
N LEU A 10 24.58 15.00 -5.38
CA LEU A 10 24.97 13.75 -4.74
C LEU A 10 26.16 13.11 -5.45
N LYS A 11 26.17 13.05 -6.78
CA LYS A 11 27.31 12.58 -7.60
C LYS A 11 28.61 13.33 -7.33
N LYS A 12 28.50 14.62 -6.99
CA LYS A 12 29.67 15.44 -6.65
C LYS A 12 30.28 15.07 -5.28
N TYR A 13 29.45 14.68 -4.30
CA TYR A 13 29.90 14.34 -2.94
C TYR A 13 30.20 12.86 -2.78
N ASP A 14 29.41 12.01 -3.39
CA ASP A 14 29.54 10.55 -3.38
C ASP A 14 29.22 10.01 -4.79
N PRO A 15 30.22 9.85 -5.64
CA PRO A 15 30.04 9.39 -7.02
C PRO A 15 29.40 8.01 -7.14
N GLU A 16 29.68 7.08 -6.20
CA GLU A 16 29.17 5.70 -6.25
C GLU A 16 27.67 5.69 -5.94
N ILE A 17 27.24 6.28 -4.84
CA ILE A 17 25.82 6.39 -4.49
C ILE A 17 25.07 7.30 -5.46
N GLY A 18 25.72 8.37 -5.93
CA GLY A 18 25.15 9.26 -6.94
C GLY A 18 24.84 8.55 -8.26
N ALA A 19 25.70 7.61 -8.68
CA ALA A 19 25.46 6.77 -9.86
C ALA A 19 24.27 5.83 -9.67
N VAL A 20 24.15 5.17 -8.50
CA VAL A 20 23.02 4.29 -8.19
C VAL A 20 21.69 5.05 -8.20
N VAL A 21 21.65 6.25 -7.60
CA VAL A 21 20.41 7.07 -7.60
C VAL A 21 20.03 7.54 -8.99
N GLU A 22 21.03 7.89 -9.83
CA GLU A 22 20.79 8.24 -11.24
C GLU A 22 20.25 7.05 -12.03
N GLU A 23 20.84 5.86 -11.89
CA GLU A 23 20.38 4.63 -12.54
C GLU A 23 18.93 4.28 -12.16
N GLU A 24 18.57 4.39 -10.87
CA GLU A 24 17.20 4.18 -10.43
C GLU A 24 16.23 5.24 -11.00
N LEU A 25 16.64 6.49 -11.06
CA LEU A 25 15.84 7.55 -11.70
C LEU A 25 15.60 7.26 -13.19
N GLU A 26 16.62 6.78 -13.91
CA GLU A 26 16.50 6.38 -15.31
C GLU A 26 15.62 5.14 -15.47
N ARG A 27 15.72 4.15 -14.58
CA ARG A 27 14.83 2.99 -14.55
C ARG A 27 13.38 3.42 -14.41
N GLN A 28 13.06 4.28 -13.45
CA GLN A 28 11.71 4.78 -13.23
C GLN A 28 11.19 5.60 -14.42
N ARG A 29 12.05 6.36 -15.10
CA ARG A 29 11.68 7.11 -16.31
C ARG A 29 11.43 6.21 -17.50
N GLY A 30 12.23 5.17 -17.65
CA GLY A 30 12.25 4.30 -18.82
C GLY A 30 11.26 3.13 -18.78
N GLY A 31 10.64 2.83 -17.65
CA GLY A 31 9.72 1.71 -17.46
C GLY A 31 8.34 2.13 -16.92
N LEU A 32 7.38 1.23 -17.01
CA LEU A 32 6.02 1.38 -16.48
C LEU A 32 5.89 0.57 -15.18
N GLU A 33 5.64 1.28 -14.07
CA GLU A 33 5.49 0.69 -12.74
C GLU A 33 4.04 0.30 -12.49
N LEU A 34 3.77 -1.01 -12.43
CA LEU A 34 2.45 -1.57 -12.17
C LEU A 34 2.38 -2.38 -10.86
N ILE A 35 3.42 -2.31 -10.01
CA ILE A 35 3.31 -2.86 -8.65
C ILE A 35 2.28 -2.03 -7.88
N ALA A 36 1.18 -2.67 -7.46
CA ALA A 36 0.03 -2.01 -6.86
C ALA A 36 0.33 -1.26 -5.54
N SER A 37 1.46 -1.56 -4.92
CA SER A 37 1.94 -0.95 -3.67
C SER A 37 2.99 0.15 -3.88
N GLU A 38 3.29 0.52 -5.12
CA GLU A 38 4.24 1.58 -5.46
C GLU A 38 3.55 2.82 -6.02
N ASN A 39 4.23 3.95 -5.89
CA ASN A 39 3.75 5.24 -6.36
C ASN A 39 4.90 6.23 -6.56
N VAL A 40 4.64 7.30 -7.30
CA VAL A 40 5.58 8.41 -7.51
C VAL A 40 5.13 9.57 -6.62
N VAL A 41 5.95 9.91 -5.64
CA VAL A 41 5.68 11.03 -4.72
C VAL A 41 5.98 12.39 -5.38
N SER A 42 5.42 13.47 -4.82
CA SER A 42 5.71 14.83 -5.25
C SER A 42 7.15 15.25 -4.90
N GLU A 43 7.68 16.25 -5.62
CA GLU A 43 8.97 16.88 -5.26
C GLU A 43 8.95 17.44 -3.84
N ALA A 44 7.82 17.97 -3.39
CA ALA A 44 7.67 18.54 -2.04
C ALA A 44 7.85 17.47 -0.95
N VAL A 45 7.33 16.25 -1.17
CA VAL A 45 7.53 15.10 -0.27
C VAL A 45 9.01 14.73 -0.24
N MET A 46 9.70 14.65 -1.38
CA MET A 46 11.13 14.33 -1.44
C MET A 46 12.00 15.40 -0.78
N LEU A 47 11.68 16.69 -0.97
CA LEU A 47 12.37 17.79 -0.31
C LEU A 47 12.23 17.75 1.22
N ALA A 48 11.04 17.38 1.72
CA ALA A 48 10.83 17.22 3.15
C ALA A 48 11.65 16.04 3.72
N MET A 49 11.77 14.93 2.97
CA MET A 49 12.59 13.76 3.31
C MET A 49 14.09 14.13 3.45
N GLY A 50 14.60 14.99 2.57
CA GLY A 50 15.99 15.46 2.60
C GLY A 50 16.24 16.68 3.50
N SER A 51 15.32 17.03 4.42
CA SER A 51 15.39 18.23 5.24
C SER A 51 16.29 18.09 6.47
N PRO A 52 16.73 19.23 7.08
CA PRO A 52 17.53 19.24 8.32
C PRO A 52 16.82 18.58 9.53
N LEU A 53 15.51 18.28 9.43
CA LEU A 53 14.77 17.59 10.48
C LEU A 53 15.32 16.18 10.78
N THR A 54 16.08 15.59 9.86
CA THR A 54 16.80 14.34 10.06
C THR A 54 17.83 14.40 11.21
N ASN A 55 18.32 15.59 11.55
CA ASN A 55 19.34 15.80 12.58
C ASN A 55 18.76 15.77 14.00
N LYS A 56 17.43 15.86 14.17
CA LYS A 56 16.82 16.06 15.48
C LYS A 56 16.33 14.76 16.12
N TYR A 57 16.85 14.47 17.28
CA TYR A 57 16.37 13.37 18.14
C TYR A 57 15.15 13.85 18.96
N ALA A 58 14.01 13.15 18.87
CA ALA A 58 12.73 13.62 19.40
C ALA A 58 11.89 12.50 20.07
N GLU A 59 12.52 11.65 20.90
CA GLU A 59 11.79 10.64 21.69
C GLU A 59 10.70 11.26 22.55
N GLY A 60 9.56 10.57 22.63
CA GLY A 60 8.33 11.05 23.24
C GLY A 60 7.39 11.68 22.24
N TYR A 61 6.54 12.60 22.69
CA TYR A 61 5.47 13.21 21.91
C TYR A 61 5.50 14.74 21.99
N PRO A 62 4.84 15.49 21.10
CA PRO A 62 4.81 16.96 21.16
C PRO A 62 4.47 17.49 22.56
N GLY A 63 5.30 18.41 23.05
CA GLY A 63 5.20 18.98 24.38
C GLY A 63 5.64 18.07 25.54
N LYS A 64 5.98 16.80 25.26
CA LYS A 64 6.40 15.78 26.26
C LYS A 64 7.59 14.99 25.77
N ARG A 65 8.63 15.67 25.26
CA ARG A 65 9.85 15.04 24.75
C ARG A 65 10.86 14.75 25.84
N TYR A 66 11.65 13.71 25.63
CA TYR A 66 12.78 13.40 26.51
C TYR A 66 13.99 14.30 26.25
N TYR A 67 14.07 14.97 25.09
CA TYR A 67 15.20 15.82 24.70
C TYR A 67 14.77 17.28 24.55
N GLY A 68 15.70 18.19 24.83
CA GLY A 68 15.51 19.62 24.57
C GLY A 68 15.53 19.96 23.09
N GLY A 69 15.08 21.17 22.74
CA GLY A 69 15.13 21.71 21.38
C GLY A 69 14.09 21.14 20.41
N CYS A 70 13.04 20.46 20.90
CA CYS A 70 12.03 19.81 20.07
C CYS A 70 10.86 20.72 19.66
N TYR A 71 10.78 21.96 20.16
CA TYR A 71 9.67 22.90 19.94
C TYR A 71 9.41 23.22 18.45
N VAL A 72 10.39 23.00 17.57
CA VAL A 72 10.23 23.16 16.11
C VAL A 72 9.66 21.90 15.48
N VAL A 73 10.26 20.73 15.79
CA VAL A 73 9.79 19.44 15.23
C VAL A 73 8.42 19.04 15.76
N ASP A 74 8.04 19.49 16.97
CA ASP A 74 6.69 19.36 17.50
C ASP A 74 5.64 19.94 16.56
N LYS A 75 5.94 21.07 15.93
CA LYS A 75 5.04 21.69 14.94
C LYS A 75 4.82 20.79 13.73
N ALA A 76 5.87 20.14 13.23
CA ALA A 76 5.76 19.23 12.08
C ALA A 76 4.89 18.01 12.42
N GLU A 77 5.09 17.41 13.60
CA GLU A 77 4.30 16.27 14.04
C GLU A 77 2.83 16.65 14.29
N LEU A 78 2.56 17.78 14.94
CA LEU A 78 1.20 18.27 15.13
C LEU A 78 0.48 18.56 13.81
N ILE A 79 1.16 19.15 12.83
CA ILE A 79 0.58 19.37 11.49
C ILE A 79 0.22 18.04 10.82
N ALA A 80 1.10 17.03 10.92
CA ALA A 80 0.82 15.70 10.36
C ALA A 80 -0.41 15.05 11.03
N ILE A 81 -0.48 15.10 12.37
CA ILE A 81 -1.60 14.56 13.16
C ILE A 81 -2.92 15.26 12.77
N GLU A 82 -2.94 16.59 12.77
CA GLU A 82 -4.16 17.37 12.46
C GLU A 82 -4.65 17.12 11.03
N ARG A 83 -3.73 17.06 10.06
CA ARG A 83 -4.09 16.74 8.66
C ARG A 83 -4.63 15.33 8.52
N ALA A 84 -4.04 14.34 9.19
CA ALA A 84 -4.51 12.97 9.18
C ALA A 84 -5.90 12.85 9.84
N LYS A 85 -6.13 13.50 11.00
CA LYS A 85 -7.45 13.57 11.62
C LYS A 85 -8.49 14.16 10.69
N LYS A 86 -8.17 15.26 10.03
CA LYS A 86 -9.08 15.91 9.06
C LYS A 86 -9.36 15.01 7.86
N LEU A 87 -8.36 14.27 7.38
CA LEU A 87 -8.44 13.43 6.19
C LEU A 87 -9.32 12.19 6.42
N PHE A 88 -9.22 11.57 7.58
CA PHE A 88 -9.85 10.27 7.88
C PHE A 88 -10.97 10.32 8.93
N GLY A 89 -11.12 11.44 9.64
CA GLY A 89 -12.14 11.58 10.69
C GLY A 89 -11.86 10.77 11.97
N ALA A 90 -10.58 10.49 12.26
CA ALA A 90 -10.18 9.70 13.42
C ALA A 90 -10.09 10.53 14.71
N ASP A 91 -10.44 9.94 15.87
CA ASP A 91 -10.33 10.59 17.18
C ASP A 91 -8.88 10.83 17.56
N HIS A 92 -8.02 9.80 17.39
CA HIS A 92 -6.60 9.85 17.69
C HIS A 92 -5.76 9.34 16.52
N VAL A 93 -4.59 9.95 16.32
CA VAL A 93 -3.63 9.59 15.26
C VAL A 93 -2.22 9.58 15.83
N ASN A 94 -1.49 8.48 15.58
CA ASN A 94 -0.06 8.37 15.81
C ASN A 94 0.68 8.27 14.46
N VAL A 95 1.51 9.26 14.15
CA VAL A 95 2.25 9.36 12.87
C VAL A 95 3.68 8.86 12.97
N GLN A 96 4.10 8.33 14.12
CA GLN A 96 5.48 7.91 14.37
C GLN A 96 5.85 6.53 13.81
N PRO A 97 4.94 5.56 13.49
CA PRO A 97 5.36 4.28 12.93
C PRO A 97 6.27 4.44 11.71
N HIS A 98 7.42 3.75 11.72
CA HIS A 98 8.41 3.79 10.65
C HIS A 98 7.92 3.04 9.39
N SER A 99 7.02 2.07 9.55
CA SER A 99 6.41 1.29 8.47
C SER A 99 5.02 0.78 8.85
N GLY A 100 4.25 0.29 7.87
CA GLY A 100 2.99 -0.40 8.14
C GLY A 100 3.16 -1.64 9.01
N ALA A 101 4.21 -2.42 8.79
CA ALA A 101 4.51 -3.60 9.61
C ALA A 101 4.74 -3.22 11.09
N GLN A 102 5.45 -2.12 11.36
CA GLN A 102 5.67 -1.63 12.73
C GLN A 102 4.40 -1.03 13.33
N ALA A 103 3.54 -0.41 12.52
CA ALA A 103 2.22 0.02 12.96
C ALA A 103 1.38 -1.17 13.43
N ASN A 104 1.29 -2.25 12.63
CA ASN A 104 0.57 -3.47 13.00
C ASN A 104 1.17 -4.13 14.24
N MET A 105 2.51 -4.23 14.33
CA MET A 105 3.21 -4.76 15.49
C MET A 105 2.87 -3.98 16.77
N ALA A 106 2.83 -2.65 16.70
CA ALA A 106 2.50 -1.80 17.86
C ALA A 106 1.06 -2.00 18.30
N VAL A 107 0.10 -2.18 17.37
CA VAL A 107 -1.30 -2.48 17.71
C VAL A 107 -1.40 -3.83 18.42
N TYR A 108 -0.75 -4.87 17.90
CA TYR A 108 -0.73 -6.18 18.57
C TYR A 108 -0.09 -6.09 19.96
N PHE A 109 1.03 -5.39 20.08
CA PHE A 109 1.70 -5.18 21.37
C PHE A 109 0.85 -4.41 22.39
N ALA A 110 0.03 -3.46 21.90
CA ALA A 110 -0.86 -2.67 22.75
C ALA A 110 -2.08 -3.45 23.27
N LEU A 111 -2.65 -4.33 22.44
CA LEU A 111 -4.00 -4.86 22.64
C LEU A 111 -4.04 -6.36 22.94
N LEU A 112 -2.94 -7.08 22.74
CA LEU A 112 -2.87 -8.54 22.84
C LEU A 112 -1.78 -8.98 23.82
N ASN A 113 -1.97 -10.17 24.39
CA ASN A 113 -0.94 -10.95 25.04
C ASN A 113 -0.39 -12.00 24.07
N VAL A 114 0.87 -12.39 24.25
CA VAL A 114 1.47 -13.50 23.46
C VAL A 114 0.61 -14.75 23.59
N GLY A 115 0.25 -15.36 22.48
CA GLY A 115 -0.61 -16.54 22.42
C GLY A 115 -2.11 -16.25 22.25
N ASP A 116 -2.55 -14.99 22.33
CA ASP A 116 -3.94 -14.64 22.07
C ASP A 116 -4.36 -15.03 20.65
N THR A 117 -5.62 -15.45 20.51
CA THR A 117 -6.20 -15.84 19.22
C THR A 117 -6.62 -14.60 18.44
N VAL A 118 -6.25 -14.57 17.15
CA VAL A 118 -6.54 -13.49 16.19
C VAL A 118 -7.08 -14.10 14.91
N LEU A 119 -8.10 -13.51 14.31
CA LEU A 119 -8.48 -13.81 12.94
C LEU A 119 -7.81 -12.83 11.98
N GLY A 120 -7.20 -13.36 10.90
CA GLY A 120 -6.57 -12.54 9.86
C GLY A 120 -6.79 -13.13 8.48
N MET A 121 -6.84 -12.28 7.45
CA MET A 121 -6.99 -12.76 6.08
C MET A 121 -5.78 -13.60 5.66
N SER A 122 -6.05 -14.78 5.10
CA SER A 122 -5.02 -15.69 4.58
C SER A 122 -4.12 -15.00 3.56
N LEU A 123 -2.81 -15.26 3.64
CA LEU A 123 -1.85 -14.76 2.66
C LEU A 123 -2.17 -15.22 1.23
N ALA A 124 -2.64 -16.46 1.09
CA ALA A 124 -3.05 -17.02 -0.20
C ALA A 124 -4.30 -16.35 -0.80
N CYS A 125 -5.13 -15.73 0.05
CA CYS A 125 -6.32 -14.98 -0.36
C CYS A 125 -6.10 -13.46 -0.43
N GLY A 126 -4.86 -13.00 -0.35
CA GLY A 126 -4.51 -11.60 -0.47
C GLY A 126 -4.18 -10.88 0.85
N GLY A 127 -4.11 -11.56 2.00
CA GLY A 127 -3.68 -10.99 3.27
C GLY A 127 -2.23 -10.49 3.22
N HIS A 128 -1.82 -9.73 4.25
CA HIS A 128 -0.44 -9.26 4.39
C HIS A 128 0.37 -10.19 5.30
N LEU A 129 1.71 -10.20 5.15
CA LEU A 129 2.60 -11.00 6.01
C LEU A 129 2.35 -10.76 7.51
N THR A 130 2.05 -9.53 7.90
CA THR A 130 1.75 -9.16 9.29
C THR A 130 0.36 -9.56 9.77
N HIS A 131 -0.44 -10.24 8.94
CA HIS A 131 -1.75 -10.80 9.30
C HIS A 131 -1.68 -12.29 9.65
N GLY A 132 -0.58 -12.71 10.29
CA GLY A 132 -0.45 -14.05 10.84
C GLY A 132 0.45 -15.00 10.06
N SER A 133 1.24 -14.53 9.10
CA SER A 133 2.20 -15.42 8.42
C SER A 133 3.16 -16.08 9.41
N PRO A 134 3.39 -17.41 9.33
CA PRO A 134 4.27 -18.14 10.25
C PRO A 134 5.72 -17.65 10.28
N VAL A 135 6.18 -17.00 9.21
CA VAL A 135 7.53 -16.44 9.13
C VAL A 135 7.62 -15.01 9.70
N ASN A 136 6.47 -14.39 9.97
CA ASN A 136 6.37 -13.05 10.53
C ASN A 136 6.21 -13.09 12.06
N MET A 137 6.57 -11.98 12.74
CA MET A 137 6.39 -11.86 14.18
C MET A 137 4.93 -12.07 14.61
N SER A 138 3.96 -11.70 13.78
CA SER A 138 2.55 -11.90 14.07
C SER A 138 2.20 -13.38 14.25
N GLY A 139 2.52 -14.23 13.28
CA GLY A 139 2.28 -15.67 13.36
C GLY A 139 3.19 -16.41 14.35
N LYS A 140 4.32 -15.79 14.79
CA LYS A 140 5.19 -16.36 15.82
C LYS A 140 4.72 -16.09 17.24
N ASN A 141 4.07 -14.96 17.48
CA ASN A 141 3.70 -14.51 18.82
C ASN A 141 2.22 -14.73 19.14
N TYR A 142 1.37 -14.82 18.14
CA TYR A 142 -0.09 -14.93 18.32
C TYR A 142 -0.64 -16.12 17.56
N ASN A 143 -1.76 -16.65 18.03
CA ASN A 143 -2.47 -17.77 17.41
C ASN A 143 -3.42 -17.23 16.31
N PHE A 144 -2.90 -17.07 15.11
CA PHE A 144 -3.68 -16.61 13.96
C PHE A 144 -4.48 -17.73 13.32
N ILE A 145 -5.79 -17.53 13.23
CA ILE A 145 -6.72 -18.35 12.47
C ILE A 145 -7.00 -17.63 11.14
N PRO A 146 -6.67 -18.22 9.99
CA PRO A 146 -6.87 -17.58 8.70
C PRO A 146 -8.34 -17.68 8.27
N TYR A 147 -8.89 -16.58 7.72
CA TYR A 147 -10.11 -16.60 6.93
C TYR A 147 -9.78 -16.26 5.47
N GLY A 148 -10.71 -16.56 4.56
CA GLY A 148 -10.42 -16.51 3.14
C GLY A 148 -11.50 -15.84 2.30
N VAL A 149 -11.53 -16.26 1.04
CA VAL A 149 -12.51 -15.89 0.03
C VAL A 149 -13.28 -17.12 -0.41
N ASP A 150 -14.47 -16.93 -0.97
CA ASP A 150 -15.26 -17.96 -1.57
C ASP A 150 -14.68 -18.43 -2.93
N ASP A 151 -15.36 -19.37 -3.60
CA ASP A 151 -14.96 -19.92 -4.90
C ASP A 151 -14.94 -18.85 -6.03
N ASN A 152 -15.61 -17.72 -5.83
CA ASN A 152 -15.60 -16.58 -6.75
C ASN A 152 -14.49 -15.57 -6.45
N GLY A 153 -13.68 -15.80 -5.41
CA GLY A 153 -12.65 -14.89 -4.98
C GLY A 153 -13.17 -13.68 -4.20
N ILE A 154 -14.38 -13.76 -3.64
CA ILE A 154 -15.02 -12.73 -2.80
C ILE A 154 -14.86 -13.11 -1.33
N LEU A 155 -14.60 -12.12 -0.47
CA LEU A 155 -14.43 -12.33 0.97
C LEU A 155 -15.65 -13.06 1.56
N ASP A 156 -15.40 -14.20 2.21
CA ASP A 156 -16.45 -15.02 2.81
C ASP A 156 -16.77 -14.52 4.23
N TYR A 157 -17.77 -13.64 4.31
CA TYR A 157 -18.21 -13.07 5.58
C TYR A 157 -18.95 -14.08 6.49
N ASP A 158 -19.58 -15.08 5.91
CA ASP A 158 -20.29 -16.11 6.67
C ASP A 158 -19.29 -17.06 7.33
N GLU A 159 -18.24 -17.43 6.61
CA GLU A 159 -17.12 -18.17 7.15
C GLU A 159 -16.38 -17.38 8.23
N LEU A 160 -16.14 -16.06 8.02
CA LEU A 160 -15.56 -15.19 9.04
C LEU A 160 -16.38 -15.18 10.32
N GLU A 161 -17.70 -15.08 10.21
CA GLU A 161 -18.61 -15.12 11.37
C GLU A 161 -18.58 -16.49 12.07
N ARG A 162 -18.58 -17.58 11.30
CA ARG A 162 -18.47 -18.94 11.83
C ARG A 162 -17.18 -19.14 12.63
N LEU A 163 -16.03 -18.75 12.04
CA LEU A 163 -14.72 -18.84 12.68
C LEU A 163 -14.64 -17.96 13.94
N THR A 164 -15.26 -16.78 13.93
CA THR A 164 -15.33 -15.90 15.09
C THR A 164 -16.06 -16.54 16.26
N LYS A 165 -17.20 -17.18 15.99
CA LYS A 165 -17.99 -17.90 16.99
C LYS A 165 -17.28 -19.16 17.50
N GLU A 166 -16.53 -19.85 16.66
CA GLU A 166 -15.82 -21.08 17.03
C GLU A 166 -14.56 -20.80 17.87
N HIS A 167 -13.77 -19.79 17.47
CA HIS A 167 -12.44 -19.56 18.03
C HIS A 167 -12.36 -18.43 19.08
N HIS A 168 -13.43 -17.64 19.23
CA HIS A 168 -13.50 -16.52 20.18
C HIS A 168 -12.24 -15.64 20.18
N PRO A 169 -11.85 -15.04 19.03
CA PRO A 169 -10.63 -14.26 18.92
C PRO A 169 -10.68 -13.02 19.81
N LYS A 170 -9.51 -12.54 20.23
CA LYS A 170 -9.36 -11.24 20.88
C LYS A 170 -9.42 -10.09 19.90
N LEU A 171 -8.98 -10.35 18.64
CA LEU A 171 -8.88 -9.35 17.59
C LEU A 171 -9.25 -9.98 16.24
N ILE A 172 -10.00 -9.25 15.43
CA ILE A 172 -10.17 -9.55 14.00
C ILE A 172 -9.41 -8.48 13.22
N VAL A 173 -8.54 -8.90 12.29
CA VAL A 173 -7.77 -8.03 11.41
C VAL A 173 -8.33 -8.16 10.00
N ALA A 174 -8.85 -7.06 9.45
CA ALA A 174 -9.24 -6.94 8.05
C ALA A 174 -8.27 -6.05 7.27
N GLY A 175 -8.40 -6.11 5.94
CA GLY A 175 -7.51 -5.43 5.00
C GLY A 175 -6.68 -6.43 4.21
N ALA A 176 -6.27 -6.03 3.01
CA ALA A 176 -5.63 -6.93 2.07
C ALA A 176 -4.58 -6.23 1.22
N SER A 177 -3.59 -7.02 0.76
CA SER A 177 -2.55 -6.59 -0.19
C SER A 177 -2.89 -6.94 -1.64
N ALA A 178 -3.79 -7.90 -1.88
CA ALA A 178 -4.14 -8.39 -3.20
C ALA A 178 -5.64 -8.78 -3.32
N TYR A 179 -6.51 -7.93 -2.80
CA TYR A 179 -7.96 -8.12 -2.89
C TYR A 179 -8.58 -6.99 -3.72
N PRO A 180 -9.19 -7.30 -4.89
CA PRO A 180 -9.61 -6.27 -5.84
C PRO A 180 -11.02 -5.72 -5.61
N ARG A 181 -11.75 -6.18 -4.59
CA ARG A 181 -13.14 -5.79 -4.33
C ARG A 181 -13.27 -4.90 -3.10
N VAL A 182 -14.43 -4.28 -2.97
CA VAL A 182 -14.79 -3.51 -1.77
C VAL A 182 -14.90 -4.45 -0.56
N ILE A 183 -14.38 -4.00 0.59
CA ILE A 183 -14.52 -4.68 1.88
C ILE A 183 -15.62 -4.01 2.68
N ASP A 184 -16.58 -4.80 3.16
CA ASP A 184 -17.67 -4.34 4.03
C ASP A 184 -17.18 -4.31 5.49
N PHE A 185 -16.57 -3.18 5.87
CA PHE A 185 -16.05 -2.97 7.23
C PHE A 185 -17.15 -2.90 8.29
N GLU A 186 -18.35 -2.46 7.93
CA GLU A 186 -19.49 -2.42 8.84
C GLU A 186 -19.90 -3.83 9.26
N ARG A 187 -20.04 -4.74 8.29
CA ARG A 187 -20.37 -6.16 8.56
C ARG A 187 -19.30 -6.83 9.42
N ILE A 188 -18.02 -6.64 9.11
CA ILE A 188 -16.91 -7.23 9.88
C ILE A 188 -16.88 -6.65 11.31
N GLY A 189 -17.02 -5.33 11.45
CA GLY A 189 -17.07 -4.67 12.75
C GLY A 189 -18.21 -5.19 13.63
N LYS A 190 -19.39 -5.39 13.04
CA LYS A 190 -20.54 -5.98 13.72
C LYS A 190 -20.23 -7.42 14.19
N ILE A 191 -19.70 -8.27 13.31
CA ILE A 191 -19.30 -9.64 13.66
C ILE A 191 -18.31 -9.62 14.84
N ALA A 192 -17.27 -8.76 14.78
CA ALA A 192 -16.28 -8.66 15.84
C ALA A 192 -16.91 -8.25 17.17
N HIS A 193 -17.60 -7.14 17.22
CA HIS A 193 -18.11 -6.56 18.46
C HIS A 193 -19.24 -7.40 19.11
N GLU A 194 -20.12 -7.99 18.32
CA GLU A 194 -21.17 -8.90 18.85
C GLU A 194 -20.58 -10.17 19.46
N ASN A 195 -19.34 -10.55 19.10
CA ASN A 195 -18.65 -11.70 19.67
C ASN A 195 -17.54 -11.33 20.67
N GLY A 196 -17.47 -10.05 21.09
CA GLY A 196 -16.52 -9.57 22.10
C GLY A 196 -15.08 -9.44 21.65
N ALA A 197 -14.83 -9.44 20.32
CA ALA A 197 -13.54 -9.19 19.73
C ALA A 197 -13.33 -7.71 19.42
N LEU A 198 -12.08 -7.25 19.48
CA LEU A 198 -11.69 -5.97 18.90
C LEU A 198 -11.60 -6.08 17.38
N PHE A 199 -11.79 -4.95 16.70
CA PHE A 199 -11.68 -4.88 15.24
C PHE A 199 -10.59 -3.93 14.80
N MET A 200 -9.60 -4.46 14.05
CA MET A 200 -8.51 -3.71 13.42
C MET A 200 -8.62 -3.79 11.91
N VAL A 201 -8.38 -2.67 11.25
CA VAL A 201 -8.27 -2.64 9.79
C VAL A 201 -6.91 -2.11 9.37
N ASP A 202 -6.19 -2.89 8.58
CA ASP A 202 -5.02 -2.42 7.82
C ASP A 202 -5.48 -1.96 6.44
N MET A 203 -5.67 -0.65 6.28
CA MET A 203 -6.14 -0.06 5.01
C MET A 203 -5.00 0.39 4.09
N ALA A 204 -3.77 -0.11 4.30
CA ALA A 204 -2.57 0.36 3.61
C ALA A 204 -2.73 0.47 2.09
N HIS A 205 -3.33 -0.52 1.45
CA HIS A 205 -3.52 -0.52 0.00
C HIS A 205 -4.55 0.49 -0.50
N ILE A 206 -5.61 0.71 0.27
CA ILE A 206 -6.76 1.54 -0.13
C ILE A 206 -6.80 2.91 0.54
N ALA A 207 -5.77 3.28 1.33
CA ALA A 207 -5.79 4.51 2.12
C ALA A 207 -6.04 5.78 1.29
N GLY A 208 -5.49 5.88 0.09
CA GLY A 208 -5.75 6.99 -0.83
C GLY A 208 -7.20 7.02 -1.31
N LEU A 209 -7.76 5.86 -1.63
CA LEU A 209 -9.16 5.72 -2.05
C LEU A 209 -10.13 6.08 -0.91
N VAL A 210 -9.82 5.65 0.32
CA VAL A 210 -10.60 6.02 1.51
C VAL A 210 -10.53 7.53 1.75
N ALA A 211 -9.33 8.13 1.67
CA ALA A 211 -9.14 9.57 1.81
C ALA A 211 -9.93 10.39 0.78
N ALA A 212 -10.07 9.86 -0.44
CA ALA A 212 -10.82 10.48 -1.53
C ALA A 212 -12.34 10.16 -1.48
N GLY A 213 -12.79 9.30 -0.59
CA GLY A 213 -14.20 8.87 -0.50
C GLY A 213 -14.63 7.91 -1.62
N LEU A 214 -13.68 7.18 -2.22
CA LEU A 214 -13.90 6.23 -3.32
C LEU A 214 -13.91 4.76 -2.85
N HIS A 215 -13.62 4.53 -1.59
CA HIS A 215 -13.80 3.26 -0.88
C HIS A 215 -14.40 3.56 0.49
N PRO A 216 -15.31 2.72 1.03
CA PRO A 216 -15.82 2.88 2.38
C PRO A 216 -14.70 3.03 3.42
N SER A 217 -14.87 3.98 4.36
CA SER A 217 -13.92 4.18 5.44
C SER A 217 -14.09 3.13 6.53
N PRO A 218 -13.02 2.51 7.01
CA PRO A 218 -13.07 1.62 8.17
C PRO A 218 -13.18 2.37 9.50
N VAL A 219 -12.82 3.66 9.55
CA VAL A 219 -12.68 4.44 10.80
C VAL A 219 -13.95 4.45 11.65
N PRO A 220 -15.19 4.55 11.12
CA PRO A 220 -16.38 4.51 11.93
C PRO A 220 -16.65 3.15 12.61
N TYR A 221 -16.12 2.07 12.08
CA TYR A 221 -16.46 0.70 12.49
C TYR A 221 -15.34 0.00 13.26
N ALA A 222 -14.08 0.35 12.98
CA ALA A 222 -12.91 -0.26 13.60
C ALA A 222 -12.54 0.42 14.95
N ASP A 223 -11.94 -0.35 15.84
CA ASP A 223 -11.34 0.17 17.07
C ASP A 223 -9.98 0.79 16.78
N VAL A 224 -9.22 0.17 15.89
CA VAL A 224 -7.92 0.65 15.43
C VAL A 224 -7.81 0.48 13.90
N VAL A 225 -7.24 1.49 13.24
CA VAL A 225 -6.94 1.46 11.80
C VAL A 225 -5.46 1.74 11.62
N THR A 226 -4.79 0.90 10.87
CA THR A 226 -3.39 1.11 10.46
C THR A 226 -3.30 1.39 8.96
N THR A 227 -2.25 2.04 8.55
CA THR A 227 -1.93 2.23 7.14
C THR A 227 -0.45 2.46 6.90
N THR A 228 0.00 2.18 5.69
CA THR A 228 1.21 2.78 5.12
C THR A 228 0.88 4.15 4.54
N THR A 229 1.90 4.97 4.33
CA THR A 229 1.74 6.32 3.76
C THR A 229 2.14 6.42 2.28
N HIS A 230 2.76 5.37 1.71
CA HIS A 230 3.46 5.42 0.42
C HIS A 230 2.81 4.65 -0.74
N LYS A 231 1.59 4.10 -0.57
CA LYS A 231 0.88 3.37 -1.64
C LYS A 231 -0.10 4.32 -2.36
N THR A 232 -1.39 4.02 -2.36
CA THR A 232 -2.40 4.92 -2.93
C THR A 232 -2.43 6.30 -2.29
N LEU A 233 -2.01 6.43 -1.02
CA LEU A 233 -1.93 7.72 -0.34
C LEU A 233 -0.80 8.63 -0.84
N ARG A 234 0.14 8.11 -1.64
CA ARG A 234 1.19 8.86 -2.37
C ARG A 234 2.11 9.69 -1.47
N GLY A 235 2.40 9.21 -0.27
CA GLY A 235 3.30 9.87 0.70
C GLY A 235 4.67 9.20 0.79
N PRO A 236 5.50 9.61 1.76
CA PRO A 236 6.79 8.99 2.02
C PRO A 236 6.60 7.57 2.55
N ARG A 237 7.62 6.73 2.42
CA ARG A 237 7.62 5.41 3.05
C ARG A 237 7.53 5.55 4.57
N GLY A 238 6.49 4.98 5.15
CA GLY A 238 6.18 5.07 6.58
C GLY A 238 4.86 4.39 6.91
N GLY A 239 4.46 4.46 8.17
CA GLY A 239 3.19 3.97 8.68
C GLY A 239 2.47 5.01 9.54
N MET A 240 1.22 4.72 9.88
CA MET A 240 0.38 5.53 10.74
C MET A 240 -0.65 4.63 11.43
N ILE A 241 -1.04 4.99 12.64
CA ILE A 241 -2.12 4.34 13.40
C ILE A 241 -3.18 5.40 13.71
N MET A 242 -4.42 5.03 13.51
CA MET A 242 -5.61 5.77 13.92
C MET A 242 -6.41 4.90 14.87
N CYS A 243 -7.03 5.46 15.90
CA CYS A 243 -7.84 4.68 16.80
C CYS A 243 -8.92 5.54 17.49
N ARG A 244 -9.88 4.87 18.11
CA ARG A 244 -10.80 5.52 19.04
C ARG A 244 -10.02 6.07 20.23
N GLU A 245 -10.52 7.13 20.86
CA GLU A 245 -9.86 7.83 21.96
C GLU A 245 -9.47 6.90 23.12
N GLU A 246 -10.29 5.92 23.42
CA GLU A 246 -10.05 4.95 24.52
C GLU A 246 -8.76 4.14 24.35
N PHE A 247 -8.29 3.91 23.11
CA PHE A 247 -7.06 3.18 22.80
C PHE A 247 -5.83 4.10 22.66
N ALA A 248 -6.01 5.42 22.58
CA ALA A 248 -4.96 6.40 22.30
C ALA A 248 -3.71 6.22 23.17
N LYS A 249 -3.91 6.15 24.49
CA LYS A 249 -2.81 6.01 25.45
C LYS A 249 -2.05 4.67 25.30
N ALA A 250 -2.77 3.58 25.01
CA ALA A 250 -2.16 2.26 24.83
C ALA A 250 -1.34 2.22 23.55
N ILE A 251 -1.87 2.77 22.45
CA ILE A 251 -1.21 2.85 21.15
C ILE A 251 0.06 3.73 21.24
N ASP A 252 -0.04 4.92 21.81
CA ASP A 252 1.11 5.82 21.97
C ASP A 252 2.21 5.17 22.82
N LYS A 253 1.86 4.50 23.93
CA LYS A 253 2.81 3.77 24.75
C LYS A 253 3.43 2.57 24.02
N ALA A 254 2.67 1.90 23.15
CA ALA A 254 3.17 0.78 22.36
C ALA A 254 4.16 1.24 21.28
N ILE A 255 3.96 2.40 20.70
CA ILE A 255 4.93 3.00 19.79
C ILE A 255 6.16 3.45 20.58
N PHE A 256 6.02 4.37 21.52
CA PHE A 256 7.11 4.83 22.35
C PHE A 256 6.74 4.78 23.84
N PRO A 257 7.52 4.07 24.66
CA PRO A 257 8.81 3.41 24.38
C PRO A 257 8.68 1.91 23.99
N GLY A 258 7.49 1.42 23.63
CA GLY A 258 7.22 -0.02 23.49
C GLY A 258 7.97 -0.70 22.36
N THR A 259 7.82 -0.22 21.12
CA THR A 259 8.34 -0.88 19.91
C THR A 259 9.31 -0.02 19.10
N GLN A 260 9.38 1.29 19.36
CA GLN A 260 10.25 2.25 18.69
C GLN A 260 10.94 3.16 19.69
N GLY A 261 12.08 3.80 19.27
CA GLY A 261 12.76 4.89 19.94
C GLY A 261 12.46 6.23 19.26
N GLY A 262 13.50 6.94 18.82
CA GLY A 262 13.38 8.25 18.19
C GLY A 262 12.57 8.22 16.89
N PRO A 263 11.54 9.06 16.76
CA PRO A 263 10.77 9.19 15.53
C PRO A 263 11.62 9.83 14.41
N LEU A 264 11.27 9.50 13.16
CA LEU A 264 11.94 10.04 11.97
C LEU A 264 11.28 11.37 11.60
N MET A 265 11.76 12.48 12.14
CA MET A 265 11.08 13.78 12.02
C MET A 265 11.02 14.31 10.58
N HIS A 266 12.02 14.01 9.74
CA HIS A 266 11.99 14.31 8.31
C HIS A 266 10.91 13.51 7.56
N VAL A 267 10.68 12.24 7.93
CA VAL A 267 9.58 11.42 7.38
C VAL A 267 8.22 11.95 7.85
N ILE A 268 8.10 12.33 9.13
CA ILE A 268 6.85 12.92 9.67
C ILE A 268 6.53 14.23 8.95
N ALA A 269 7.53 15.08 8.69
CA ALA A 269 7.33 16.28 7.89
C ALA A 269 6.86 15.96 6.45
N ALA A 270 7.44 14.95 5.83
CA ALA A 270 7.02 14.49 4.52
C ALA A 270 5.59 13.88 4.52
N LYS A 271 5.19 13.17 5.60
CA LYS A 271 3.79 12.77 5.83
C LYS A 271 2.88 13.99 5.93
N ALA A 272 3.28 15.03 6.66
CA ALA A 272 2.51 16.26 6.75
C ALA A 272 2.29 16.91 5.39
N VAL A 273 3.32 16.93 4.52
CA VAL A 273 3.20 17.43 3.13
C VAL A 273 2.19 16.60 2.35
N SER A 274 2.36 15.28 2.29
CA SER A 274 1.47 14.40 1.52
C SER A 274 0.02 14.41 2.02
N PHE A 275 -0.20 14.53 3.34
CA PHE A 275 -1.56 14.67 3.88
C PHE A 275 -2.18 16.03 3.49
N GLY A 276 -1.36 17.08 3.37
CA GLY A 276 -1.81 18.37 2.81
C GLY A 276 -2.25 18.24 1.37
N GLU A 277 -1.47 17.56 0.54
CA GLU A 277 -1.84 17.23 -0.85
C GLU A 277 -3.12 16.38 -0.91
N ALA A 278 -3.25 15.37 -0.04
CA ALA A 278 -4.40 14.48 -0.01
C ALA A 278 -5.73 15.17 0.40
N LEU A 279 -5.67 16.35 1.01
CA LEU A 279 -6.84 17.17 1.36
C LEU A 279 -7.37 18.02 0.19
N THR A 280 -6.71 18.00 -0.97
CA THR A 280 -7.08 18.82 -2.13
C THR A 280 -8.08 18.13 -3.06
N PRO A 281 -8.89 18.90 -3.84
CA PRO A 281 -9.75 18.33 -4.87
C PRO A 281 -8.98 17.57 -5.95
N GLU A 282 -7.78 18.02 -6.30
CA GLU A 282 -6.89 17.43 -7.29
C GLU A 282 -6.48 16.01 -6.90
N PHE A 283 -6.23 15.77 -5.61
CA PHE A 283 -5.94 14.43 -5.10
C PHE A 283 -7.15 13.49 -5.25
N ARG A 284 -8.36 14.00 -5.01
CA ARG A 284 -9.59 13.21 -5.23
C ARG A 284 -9.75 12.82 -6.69
N GLU A 285 -9.49 13.76 -7.60
CA GLU A 285 -9.52 13.50 -9.03
C GLU A 285 -8.46 12.49 -9.45
N TYR A 286 -7.24 12.61 -8.91
CA TYR A 286 -6.17 11.63 -9.11
C TYR A 286 -6.59 10.22 -8.66
N GLN A 287 -7.21 10.08 -7.49
CA GLN A 287 -7.68 8.78 -7.00
C GLN A 287 -8.81 8.22 -7.88
N ARG A 288 -9.71 9.07 -8.39
CA ARG A 288 -10.75 8.66 -9.34
C ARG A 288 -10.11 8.07 -10.61
N ARG A 289 -9.13 8.76 -11.17
CA ARG A 289 -8.39 8.27 -12.33
C ARG A 289 -7.66 6.94 -12.08
N ILE A 290 -7.18 6.69 -10.87
CA ILE A 290 -6.61 5.38 -10.52
C ILE A 290 -7.65 4.27 -10.69
N VAL A 291 -8.86 4.48 -10.20
CA VAL A 291 -9.95 3.49 -10.29
C VAL A 291 -10.41 3.31 -11.73
N ASP A 292 -10.61 4.41 -12.47
CA ASP A 292 -11.01 4.37 -13.88
C ASP A 292 -9.97 3.64 -14.74
N ASN A 293 -8.69 3.96 -14.54
CA ASN A 293 -7.57 3.28 -15.20
C ASN A 293 -7.52 1.79 -14.84
N ALA A 294 -7.73 1.43 -13.56
CA ALA A 294 -7.73 0.04 -13.14
C ALA A 294 -8.87 -0.75 -13.78
N LYS A 295 -10.05 -0.16 -13.86
CA LYS A 295 -11.21 -0.77 -14.52
C LYS A 295 -10.96 -0.96 -16.01
N THR A 296 -10.47 0.07 -16.70
CA THR A 296 -10.16 -0.01 -18.14
C THR A 296 -9.08 -1.05 -18.44
N LEU A 297 -8.03 -1.11 -17.59
CA LEU A 297 -6.98 -2.13 -17.74
C LEU A 297 -7.54 -3.53 -17.49
N ALA A 298 -8.38 -3.72 -16.47
CA ALA A 298 -9.01 -5.00 -16.17
C ALA A 298 -9.91 -5.48 -17.31
N ASP A 299 -10.77 -4.61 -17.86
CA ASP A 299 -11.63 -4.94 -18.99
C ASP A 299 -10.78 -5.33 -20.22
N GLY A 300 -9.72 -4.58 -20.52
CA GLY A 300 -8.81 -4.91 -21.61
C GLY A 300 -8.05 -6.23 -21.42
N LEU A 301 -7.65 -6.57 -20.19
CA LEU A 301 -7.02 -7.87 -19.91
C LEU A 301 -8.02 -9.04 -20.04
N LEU A 302 -9.28 -8.85 -19.67
CA LEU A 302 -10.34 -9.83 -19.93
C LEU A 302 -10.53 -10.06 -21.44
N ASP A 303 -10.54 -9.00 -22.24
CA ASP A 303 -10.62 -9.07 -23.72
C ASP A 303 -9.39 -9.81 -24.31
N GLU A 304 -8.22 -9.66 -23.69
CA GLU A 304 -7.00 -10.40 -24.04
C GLU A 304 -7.00 -11.84 -23.53
N GLY A 305 -8.04 -12.30 -22.85
CA GLY A 305 -8.23 -13.69 -22.42
C GLY A 305 -7.63 -14.04 -21.07
N PHE A 306 -7.25 -13.05 -20.25
CA PHE A 306 -6.88 -13.30 -18.86
C PHE A 306 -8.10 -13.66 -18.02
N ASN A 307 -7.92 -14.52 -17.05
CA ASN A 307 -8.86 -14.66 -15.95
C ASN A 307 -8.46 -13.69 -14.82
N LEU A 308 -9.40 -12.87 -14.38
CA LEU A 308 -9.20 -12.02 -13.21
C LEU A 308 -9.90 -12.64 -12.00
N VAL A 309 -9.16 -12.80 -10.91
CA VAL A 309 -9.74 -13.23 -9.62
C VAL A 309 -10.85 -12.28 -9.25
N SER A 310 -12.00 -12.81 -8.84
CA SER A 310 -13.27 -12.11 -8.61
C SER A 310 -13.91 -11.45 -9.86
N GLY A 311 -13.42 -11.74 -11.06
CA GLY A 311 -14.00 -11.25 -12.32
C GLY A 311 -13.74 -9.77 -12.63
N GLY A 312 -12.80 -9.09 -11.95
CA GLY A 312 -12.48 -7.68 -12.21
C GLY A 312 -12.00 -6.93 -10.99
N THR A 313 -12.21 -5.59 -10.95
CA THR A 313 -11.76 -4.75 -9.84
C THR A 313 -12.74 -3.61 -9.52
N ASP A 314 -12.82 -3.24 -8.23
CA ASP A 314 -13.52 -2.07 -7.72
C ASP A 314 -12.54 -1.01 -7.20
N ASN A 315 -11.23 -1.28 -7.22
CA ASN A 315 -10.21 -0.42 -6.63
C ASN A 315 -9.01 -0.18 -7.57
N HIS A 316 -7.80 -0.09 -7.05
CA HIS A 316 -6.59 0.28 -7.77
C HIS A 316 -5.78 -0.92 -8.29
N LEU A 317 -6.19 -2.15 -8.03
CA LEU A 317 -5.44 -3.36 -8.38
C LEU A 317 -6.34 -4.45 -8.94
N MET A 318 -5.73 -5.37 -9.66
CA MET A 318 -6.33 -6.63 -10.10
C MET A 318 -5.35 -7.77 -9.89
N LEU A 319 -5.89 -8.98 -9.76
CA LEU A 319 -5.11 -10.22 -9.62
C LEU A 319 -5.40 -11.10 -10.82
N CYS A 320 -4.39 -11.29 -11.68
CA CYS A 320 -4.50 -12.06 -12.91
C CYS A 320 -4.09 -13.51 -12.67
N ASP A 321 -4.95 -14.44 -13.05
CA ASP A 321 -4.68 -15.88 -13.13
C ASP A 321 -4.07 -16.21 -14.50
N LEU A 322 -2.86 -16.77 -14.51
CA LEU A 322 -2.08 -17.06 -15.71
C LEU A 322 -2.22 -18.47 -16.23
N ARG A 323 -2.99 -19.34 -15.54
CA ARG A 323 -3.21 -20.72 -15.95
C ARG A 323 -3.79 -20.87 -17.36
N PRO A 324 -4.65 -19.96 -17.87
CA PRO A 324 -5.10 -20.05 -19.26
C PRO A 324 -3.98 -19.95 -20.31
N PHE A 325 -2.83 -19.40 -19.97
CA PHE A 325 -1.68 -19.25 -20.87
C PHE A 325 -0.58 -20.30 -20.64
N ASP A 326 -0.78 -21.21 -19.66
CA ASP A 326 0.20 -22.24 -19.26
C ASP A 326 1.57 -21.63 -18.86
N ILE A 327 1.55 -20.46 -18.20
CA ILE A 327 2.74 -19.76 -17.69
C ILE A 327 2.61 -19.50 -16.20
N THR A 328 3.76 -19.49 -15.51
CA THR A 328 3.80 -19.21 -14.07
C THR A 328 3.89 -17.71 -13.80
N GLY A 329 3.50 -17.28 -12.58
CA GLY A 329 3.65 -15.90 -12.14
C GLY A 329 5.11 -15.43 -12.22
N LYS A 330 6.06 -16.28 -11.81
CA LYS A 330 7.49 -15.99 -11.88
C LYS A 330 7.99 -15.77 -13.32
N GLU A 331 7.55 -16.61 -14.25
CA GLU A 331 7.94 -16.46 -15.65
C GLU A 331 7.36 -15.19 -16.25
N PHE A 332 6.08 -14.91 -15.99
CA PHE A 332 5.42 -13.74 -16.53
C PHE A 332 5.96 -12.43 -15.94
N GLU A 333 6.28 -12.40 -14.64
CA GLU A 333 7.00 -11.30 -14.00
C GLU A 333 8.32 -10.99 -14.75
N HIS A 334 9.11 -12.02 -15.09
CA HIS A 334 10.35 -11.85 -15.82
C HIS A 334 10.14 -11.39 -17.27
N ARG A 335 9.13 -11.92 -18.00
CA ARG A 335 8.80 -11.45 -19.35
C ARG A 335 8.44 -9.97 -19.38
N LEU A 336 7.62 -9.53 -18.43
CA LEU A 336 7.21 -8.13 -18.33
C LEU A 336 8.37 -7.22 -17.93
N ASP A 337 9.21 -7.63 -16.97
CA ASP A 337 10.40 -6.88 -16.57
C ASP A 337 11.38 -6.68 -17.75
N ASP A 338 11.57 -7.72 -18.57
CA ASP A 338 12.40 -7.65 -19.76
C ASP A 338 11.90 -6.63 -20.81
N VAL A 339 10.61 -6.34 -20.84
CA VAL A 339 10.00 -5.33 -21.71
C VAL A 339 9.66 -4.03 -20.97
N LEU A 340 10.28 -3.79 -19.81
CA LEU A 340 10.17 -2.56 -19.02
C LEU A 340 8.77 -2.32 -18.39
N ILE A 341 8.03 -3.37 -18.12
CA ILE A 341 6.78 -3.34 -17.38
C ILE A 341 7.00 -4.08 -16.05
N THR A 342 6.97 -3.37 -14.94
CA THR A 342 7.25 -3.93 -13.61
C THR A 342 5.96 -4.34 -12.90
N VAL A 343 5.85 -5.64 -12.58
CA VAL A 343 4.75 -6.22 -11.79
C VAL A 343 5.33 -7.11 -10.69
N ASN A 344 4.49 -7.70 -9.85
CA ASN A 344 4.93 -8.77 -8.96
C ASN A 344 4.12 -10.04 -9.15
N LYS A 345 4.80 -11.20 -9.12
CA LYS A 345 4.11 -12.48 -9.00
C LYS A 345 3.30 -12.52 -7.71
N ASN A 346 2.17 -13.16 -7.75
CA ASN A 346 1.23 -13.28 -6.62
C ASN A 346 0.49 -14.60 -6.66
N ALA A 347 0.34 -15.23 -5.50
CA ALA A 347 -0.52 -16.39 -5.38
C ALA A 347 -1.98 -16.01 -5.68
N ILE A 348 -2.71 -16.93 -6.27
CA ILE A 348 -4.17 -16.82 -6.46
C ILE A 348 -4.86 -17.73 -5.43
N PRO A 349 -6.16 -17.56 -5.14
CA PRO A 349 -6.91 -18.48 -4.30
C PRO A 349 -6.79 -19.93 -4.82
N ASN A 350 -6.52 -20.88 -3.93
CA ASN A 350 -6.28 -22.28 -4.25
C ASN A 350 -5.13 -22.51 -5.27
N ASP A 351 -4.08 -21.69 -5.18
CA ASP A 351 -2.94 -21.76 -6.08
C ASP A 351 -2.23 -23.12 -5.98
N PRO A 352 -2.09 -23.89 -7.11
CA PRO A 352 -1.38 -25.16 -7.12
C PRO A 352 0.15 -25.00 -7.03
N GLN A 353 0.68 -23.80 -7.23
CA GLN A 353 2.10 -23.51 -7.21
C GLN A 353 2.58 -23.06 -5.82
N SER A 354 3.88 -23.20 -5.58
CA SER A 354 4.50 -22.67 -4.36
C SER A 354 4.49 -21.13 -4.36
N PRO A 355 4.59 -20.47 -3.18
CA PRO A 355 4.65 -19.03 -3.08
C PRO A 355 5.84 -18.37 -3.81
N PHE A 356 6.88 -19.14 -4.16
CA PHE A 356 8.05 -18.67 -4.90
C PHE A 356 7.86 -18.68 -6.43
N ILE A 357 6.85 -19.40 -6.91
CA ILE A 357 6.54 -19.58 -8.35
C ILE A 357 5.24 -18.86 -8.69
N THR A 358 4.16 -19.15 -7.98
CA THR A 358 2.78 -18.67 -8.13
C THR A 358 2.15 -18.96 -9.49
N SER A 359 0.83 -18.90 -9.56
CA SER A 359 0.07 -19.00 -10.81
C SER A 359 -0.50 -17.67 -11.26
N GLY A 360 -0.20 -16.58 -10.55
CA GLY A 360 -0.74 -15.25 -10.88
C GLY A 360 0.27 -14.13 -10.75
N VAL A 361 -0.16 -12.96 -11.22
CA VAL A 361 0.50 -11.67 -11.01
C VAL A 361 -0.51 -10.65 -10.52
N ARG A 362 -0.03 -9.73 -9.66
CA ARG A 362 -0.80 -8.58 -9.22
C ARG A 362 -0.39 -7.36 -10.03
N ILE A 363 -1.39 -6.63 -10.54
CA ILE A 363 -1.21 -5.42 -11.34
C ILE A 363 -1.98 -4.28 -10.67
N GLY A 364 -1.40 -3.08 -10.64
CA GLY A 364 -2.03 -1.89 -10.08
C GLY A 364 -1.71 -0.63 -10.86
N THR A 365 -2.53 0.39 -10.70
CA THR A 365 -2.49 1.61 -11.51
C THR A 365 -2.03 2.90 -10.82
N PRO A 366 -1.69 2.94 -9.50
CA PRO A 366 -1.34 4.19 -8.84
C PRO A 366 -0.15 4.92 -9.47
N ALA A 367 0.96 4.22 -9.71
CA ALA A 367 2.19 4.81 -10.21
C ALA A 367 2.05 5.32 -11.66
N VAL A 368 1.45 4.52 -12.56
CA VAL A 368 1.21 4.95 -13.95
C VAL A 368 0.21 6.10 -14.04
N THR A 369 -0.79 6.15 -13.15
CA THR A 369 -1.72 7.29 -13.06
C THR A 369 -1.02 8.55 -12.55
N SER A 370 -0.11 8.43 -11.55
CA SER A 370 0.74 9.54 -11.11
C SER A 370 1.62 10.07 -12.23
N ARG A 371 2.09 9.18 -13.10
CA ARG A 371 2.87 9.51 -14.30
C ARG A 371 2.04 10.27 -15.34
N GLY A 372 0.71 10.10 -15.34
CA GLY A 372 -0.21 10.80 -16.21
C GLY A 372 -0.85 9.95 -17.30
N LEU A 373 -0.66 8.62 -17.28
CA LEU A 373 -1.36 7.72 -18.20
C LEU A 373 -2.88 7.80 -17.96
N ASP A 374 -3.63 7.66 -19.06
CA ASP A 374 -5.09 7.70 -19.08
C ASP A 374 -5.70 6.36 -19.52
N GLU A 375 -7.02 6.32 -19.68
CA GLU A 375 -7.77 5.13 -20.08
C GLU A 375 -7.39 4.61 -21.49
N ASN A 376 -6.96 5.48 -22.42
CA ASN A 376 -6.50 5.04 -23.74
C ASN A 376 -5.15 4.34 -23.64
N ASP A 377 -4.26 4.87 -22.81
CA ASP A 377 -2.99 4.23 -22.50
C ASP A 377 -3.19 2.87 -21.83
N MET A 378 -4.23 2.75 -20.96
CA MET A 378 -4.56 1.46 -20.32
C MET A 378 -5.02 0.40 -21.33
N LYS A 379 -5.76 0.76 -22.38
CA LYS A 379 -6.13 -0.17 -23.47
C LYS A 379 -4.88 -0.64 -24.23
N THR A 380 -3.99 0.28 -24.55
CA THR A 380 -2.70 -0.06 -25.18
C THR A 380 -1.90 -0.99 -24.27
N LEU A 381 -1.81 -0.67 -22.99
CA LEU A 381 -1.07 -1.46 -22.00
C LEU A 381 -1.66 -2.88 -21.84
N ALA A 382 -2.99 -3.01 -21.80
CA ALA A 382 -3.66 -4.33 -21.77
C ALA A 382 -3.26 -5.19 -22.98
N HIS A 383 -3.25 -4.61 -24.17
CA HIS A 383 -2.83 -5.29 -25.38
C HIS A 383 -1.34 -5.73 -25.32
N LEU A 384 -0.44 -4.86 -24.87
CA LEU A 384 0.99 -5.18 -24.74
C LEU A 384 1.21 -6.31 -23.71
N ILE A 385 0.50 -6.29 -22.59
CA ILE A 385 0.52 -7.36 -21.59
C ILE A 385 -0.03 -8.67 -22.17
N GLY A 386 -1.09 -8.58 -22.99
CA GLY A 386 -1.66 -9.71 -23.73
C GLY A 386 -0.67 -10.34 -24.71
N LEU A 387 0.06 -9.54 -25.46
CA LEU A 387 1.13 -10.01 -26.34
C LEU A 387 2.26 -10.70 -25.57
N ALA A 388 2.65 -10.16 -24.41
CA ALA A 388 3.68 -10.76 -23.56
C ALA A 388 3.26 -12.15 -23.01
N ALA A 389 1.96 -12.38 -22.82
CA ALA A 389 1.44 -13.68 -22.42
C ALA A 389 1.39 -14.69 -23.59
N LYS A 390 0.93 -14.26 -24.76
CA LYS A 390 0.56 -15.13 -25.88
C LYS A 390 1.70 -15.40 -26.86
N ASP A 391 2.55 -14.40 -27.12
CA ASP A 391 3.56 -14.44 -28.20
C ASP A 391 4.79 -13.59 -27.86
N PHE A 392 5.39 -13.86 -26.70
CA PHE A 392 6.48 -13.05 -26.15
C PHE A 392 7.68 -12.96 -27.07
N ASP A 393 8.16 -14.10 -27.61
CA ASP A 393 9.40 -14.15 -28.39
C ASP A 393 9.33 -13.31 -29.67
N ASN A 394 8.17 -13.28 -30.33
CA ASN A 394 7.98 -12.50 -31.57
C ASN A 394 7.61 -11.04 -31.30
N SER A 395 6.98 -10.73 -30.15
CA SER A 395 6.47 -9.40 -29.84
C SER A 395 7.36 -8.58 -28.90
N ARG A 396 8.37 -9.18 -28.29
CA ARG A 396 9.26 -8.58 -27.29
C ARG A 396 9.77 -7.18 -27.66
N GLU A 397 10.39 -7.04 -28.82
CA GLU A 397 10.95 -5.74 -29.25
C GLU A 397 9.84 -4.71 -29.54
N HIS A 398 8.72 -5.14 -30.12
CA HIS A 398 7.57 -4.28 -30.33
C HIS A 398 7.00 -3.75 -29.00
N ILE A 399 6.79 -4.63 -28.01
CA ILE A 399 6.31 -4.22 -26.69
C ILE A 399 7.27 -3.20 -26.08
N ARG A 400 8.56 -3.46 -26.13
CA ARG A 400 9.60 -2.59 -25.57
C ARG A 400 9.61 -1.20 -26.19
N GLU A 401 9.42 -1.12 -27.52
CA GLU A 401 9.33 0.16 -28.24
C GLU A 401 8.07 0.94 -27.85
N GLU A 402 6.91 0.27 -27.76
CA GLU A 402 5.67 0.93 -27.35
C GLU A 402 5.72 1.42 -25.89
N VAL A 403 6.28 0.64 -24.97
CA VAL A 403 6.52 1.08 -23.58
C VAL A 403 7.39 2.33 -23.54
N LYS A 404 8.48 2.39 -24.34
CA LYS A 404 9.32 3.59 -24.43
C LYS A 404 8.55 4.81 -24.98
N LYS A 405 7.65 4.60 -25.93
CA LYS A 405 6.78 5.67 -26.46
C LYS A 405 5.82 6.19 -25.37
N LEU A 406 5.16 5.30 -24.63
CA LEU A 406 4.31 5.66 -23.50
C LEU A 406 5.11 6.44 -22.44
N CYS A 407 6.31 5.96 -22.10
CA CYS A 407 7.19 6.64 -21.17
C CYS A 407 7.60 8.05 -21.65
N ALA A 408 7.89 8.22 -22.93
CA ALA A 408 8.24 9.51 -23.50
C ALA A 408 7.04 10.49 -23.57
N ALA A 409 5.83 9.98 -23.83
CA ALA A 409 4.61 10.78 -23.83
C ALA A 409 4.23 11.27 -22.43
N HIS A 410 4.57 10.48 -21.40
CA HIS A 410 4.25 10.72 -19.98
C HIS A 410 5.53 10.76 -19.10
N PRO A 411 6.41 11.75 -19.25
CA PRO A 411 7.63 11.84 -18.44
C PRO A 411 7.29 12.10 -16.95
N THR A 412 8.00 11.42 -16.05
CA THR A 412 7.82 11.54 -14.60
C THR A 412 8.16 12.92 -14.04
N ASP A 413 8.95 13.71 -14.78
CA ASP A 413 9.43 15.05 -14.36
C ASP A 413 8.49 16.18 -14.80
N ARG A 414 7.33 15.88 -15.35
CA ARG A 414 6.31 16.92 -15.50
C ARG A 414 6.02 17.46 -14.11
N LYS A 415 6.16 18.79 -13.95
CA LYS A 415 5.65 19.49 -12.75
C LYS A 415 4.30 18.89 -12.47
N SER A 416 4.19 18.19 -11.35
CA SER A 416 3.00 17.44 -10.98
C SER A 416 1.79 18.29 -11.30
N VAL A 417 0.87 17.75 -12.09
CA VAL A 417 -0.47 18.33 -12.24
C VAL A 417 -1.15 18.10 -10.90
N VAL A 418 -0.84 18.95 -9.95
CA VAL A 418 -1.57 19.20 -8.71
C VAL A 418 -1.75 20.68 -8.59
#